data_0bec36e076e0da890e4ef18967d173f3
#
_entry.id   0bec36e076e0da890e4ef18967d173f3
#
_cell.length_a   1.000
_cell.length_b   1.000
_cell.length_c   1.000
_cell.angle_alpha   90.00
_cell.angle_beta   90.00
_cell.angle_gamma   90.00
#
_symmetry.space_group_name_H-M   'P 1'
#
loop_
_entity.id
_entity.type
_entity.pdbx_description
1 polymer ?
#
loop_
_entity_poly.entity_id
_entity_poly.type
_entity_poly.pdbx_seq_one_letter_code
_entity_poly.pdbx_strand_id
1 'polypeptide(L)'
;MARKGYKRVLLKLSGEVFGGDGGIGVDPNVVHDFAEQIAEVVRSGVQVGIVVGGGNYFRGAELQQRGMDRARADYMGMLGTVMNCLALQDFLEKEGVDTRVQTAITMGQVAEPYVPRRAIRHMEKGRVVIFGAGAGMPFFTTDTVAAQRALEVGADALLLAKSGVDGVYDSDPRKNPSAKKFENISYDEVLSKSLAVADAAAFSLCRENRLPIVVFDLMSNGNIARAVKGERIGTRSEEHTSELQ
;
A
#
# COMPACT_ATOMS: atom_id res chain seq x y z
N MET A 1 -12.51 -23.65 6.78
CA MET A 1 -13.14 -23.25 5.50
C MET A 1 -12.22 -22.31 4.75
N ALA A 2 -12.03 -22.45 3.43
CA ALA A 2 -11.29 -21.48 2.64
C ALA A 2 -12.04 -20.14 2.68
N ARG A 3 -11.33 -19.05 3.04
CA ARG A 3 -11.95 -17.72 3.03
C ARG A 3 -12.30 -17.33 1.59
N LYS A 4 -13.44 -16.66 1.43
CA LYS A 4 -13.83 -16.08 0.15
C LYS A 4 -12.84 -14.94 -0.16
N GLY A 5 -12.27 -14.91 -1.37
CA GLY A 5 -11.38 -13.84 -1.80
C GLY A 5 -12.05 -12.45 -1.73
N TYR A 6 -11.23 -11.42 -1.71
CA TYR A 6 -11.69 -10.03 -1.68
C TYR A 6 -12.23 -9.60 -3.05
N LYS A 7 -13.22 -8.71 -3.05
CA LYS A 7 -13.77 -8.12 -4.28
C LYS A 7 -13.11 -6.79 -4.62
N ARG A 8 -12.78 -6.00 -3.61
CA ARG A 8 -12.10 -4.72 -3.74
C ARG A 8 -10.99 -4.63 -2.72
N VAL A 9 -9.79 -4.31 -3.15
CA VAL A 9 -8.62 -4.17 -2.27
C VAL A 9 -7.93 -2.84 -2.48
N LEU A 10 -7.30 -2.35 -1.43
CA LEU A 10 -6.29 -1.32 -1.54
C LEU A 10 -4.90 -1.95 -1.32
N LEU A 11 -4.05 -1.86 -2.33
CA LEU A 11 -2.67 -2.31 -2.29
C LEU A 11 -1.76 -1.12 -1.97
N LYS A 12 -0.93 -1.23 -0.94
CA LYS A 12 0.10 -0.23 -0.64
C LYS A 12 1.47 -0.78 -1.02
N LEU A 13 2.17 -0.06 -1.88
CA LEU A 13 3.53 -0.34 -2.32
C LEU A 13 4.51 0.67 -1.71
N SER A 14 5.64 0.21 -1.17
CA SER A 14 6.72 1.11 -0.75
C SER A 14 7.38 1.73 -1.97
N GLY A 15 7.69 3.04 -1.93
CA GLY A 15 8.44 3.68 -3.02
C GLY A 15 9.83 3.08 -3.23
N GLU A 16 10.46 2.59 -2.18
CA GLU A 16 11.80 2.00 -2.25
C GLU A 16 11.91 0.85 -3.24
N VAL A 17 10.84 0.05 -3.40
CA VAL A 17 10.84 -1.08 -4.32
C VAL A 17 10.91 -0.65 -5.79
N PHE A 18 10.48 0.57 -6.09
CA PHE A 18 10.52 1.11 -7.46
C PHE A 18 11.94 1.39 -7.95
N GLY A 19 12.88 1.62 -7.03
CA GLY A 19 14.28 1.91 -7.37
C GLY A 19 15.12 0.68 -7.71
N GLY A 20 14.57 -0.53 -7.55
CA GLY A 20 15.30 -1.77 -7.76
C GLY A 20 16.58 -1.84 -6.91
N ASP A 21 17.59 -2.55 -7.39
CA ASP A 21 18.89 -2.69 -6.71
C ASP A 21 19.64 -1.36 -6.59
N GLY A 22 19.37 -0.40 -7.47
CA GLY A 22 19.95 0.95 -7.43
C GLY A 22 19.39 1.82 -6.31
N GLY A 23 18.25 1.47 -5.76
CA GLY A 23 17.59 2.13 -4.62
C GLY A 23 17.07 3.55 -4.90
N ILE A 24 17.37 4.16 -6.04
CA ILE A 24 16.99 5.53 -6.39
C ILE A 24 16.31 5.55 -7.75
N GLY A 25 15.24 6.36 -7.87
CA GLY A 25 14.50 6.52 -9.12
C GLY A 25 13.56 5.36 -9.41
N VAL A 26 13.36 5.05 -10.68
CA VAL A 26 12.47 3.97 -11.15
C VAL A 26 13.30 2.98 -11.96
N ASP A 27 13.26 1.71 -11.55
CA ASP A 27 13.75 0.60 -12.36
C ASP A 27 12.59 0.05 -13.20
N PRO A 28 12.63 0.17 -14.54
CA PRO A 28 11.55 -0.26 -15.41
C PRO A 28 11.21 -1.76 -15.32
N ASN A 29 12.20 -2.62 -15.06
CA ASN A 29 11.98 -4.07 -14.94
C ASN A 29 11.18 -4.41 -13.70
N VAL A 30 11.54 -3.80 -12.56
CA VAL A 30 10.83 -3.99 -11.29
C VAL A 30 9.39 -3.51 -11.39
N VAL A 31 9.16 -2.35 -12.02
CA VAL A 31 7.79 -1.81 -12.18
C VAL A 31 6.98 -2.66 -13.14
N HIS A 32 7.60 -3.22 -14.19
CA HIS A 32 6.97 -4.17 -15.09
C HIS A 32 6.50 -5.44 -14.36
N ASP A 33 7.37 -6.05 -13.54
CA ASP A 33 7.04 -7.24 -12.75
C ASP A 33 5.84 -7.01 -11.80
N PHE A 34 5.76 -5.82 -11.20
CA PHE A 34 4.59 -5.47 -10.38
C PHE A 34 3.34 -5.27 -11.23
N ALA A 35 3.46 -4.64 -12.40
CA ALA A 35 2.35 -4.42 -13.30
C ALA A 35 1.76 -5.73 -13.79
N GLU A 36 2.58 -6.72 -14.15
CA GLU A 36 2.13 -8.06 -14.53
C GLU A 36 1.33 -8.74 -13.43
N GLN A 37 1.84 -8.76 -12.18
CA GLN A 37 1.15 -9.36 -11.04
C GLN A 37 -0.18 -8.66 -10.72
N ILE A 38 -0.21 -7.33 -10.79
CA ILE A 38 -1.44 -6.55 -10.56
C ILE A 38 -2.44 -6.81 -11.69
N ALA A 39 -1.98 -6.86 -12.94
CA ALA A 39 -2.82 -7.14 -14.10
C ALA A 39 -3.49 -8.52 -14.00
N GLU A 40 -2.78 -9.55 -13.53
CA GLU A 40 -3.35 -10.86 -13.27
C GLU A 40 -4.53 -10.78 -12.29
N VAL A 41 -4.35 -10.03 -11.19
CA VAL A 41 -5.40 -9.83 -10.18
C VAL A 41 -6.61 -9.11 -10.77
N VAL A 42 -6.39 -8.05 -11.54
CA VAL A 42 -7.49 -7.27 -12.18
C VAL A 42 -8.25 -8.13 -13.20
N ARG A 43 -7.55 -8.91 -14.01
CA ARG A 43 -8.17 -9.86 -14.98
C ARG A 43 -9.04 -10.92 -14.28
N SER A 44 -8.77 -11.23 -13.01
CA SER A 44 -9.62 -12.13 -12.20
C SER A 44 -10.93 -11.46 -11.71
N GLY A 45 -11.16 -10.19 -12.03
CA GLY A 45 -12.35 -9.42 -11.68
C GLY A 45 -12.29 -8.69 -10.34
N VAL A 46 -11.12 -8.63 -9.70
CA VAL A 46 -10.92 -7.88 -8.47
C VAL A 46 -10.69 -6.40 -8.78
N GLN A 47 -11.34 -5.54 -8.01
CA GLN A 47 -11.18 -4.10 -8.07
C GLN A 47 -9.95 -3.68 -7.24
N VAL A 48 -8.99 -3.00 -7.86
CA VAL A 48 -7.71 -2.66 -7.23
C VAL A 48 -7.51 -1.15 -7.18
N GLY A 49 -7.37 -0.60 -5.97
CA GLY A 49 -6.79 0.71 -5.71
C GLY A 49 -5.37 0.56 -5.22
N ILE A 50 -4.49 1.48 -5.57
CA ILE A 50 -3.07 1.41 -5.21
C ILE A 50 -2.62 2.73 -4.59
N VAL A 51 -1.93 2.67 -3.45
CA VAL A 51 -1.16 3.79 -2.88
C VAL A 51 0.31 3.45 -3.00
N VAL A 52 1.10 4.35 -3.57
CA VAL A 52 2.55 4.20 -3.71
C VAL A 52 3.30 5.21 -2.84
N GLY A 53 4.41 4.78 -2.26
CA GLY A 53 5.35 5.67 -1.56
C GLY A 53 6.27 6.41 -2.52
N GLY A 54 7.02 7.39 -2.01
CA GLY A 54 8.04 8.16 -2.75
C GLY A 54 9.46 7.99 -2.22
N GLY A 55 9.69 6.97 -1.38
CA GLY A 55 10.95 6.77 -0.65
C GLY A 55 12.16 6.46 -1.53
N ASN A 56 11.96 6.07 -2.80
CA ASN A 56 13.00 5.93 -3.81
C ASN A 56 13.55 7.26 -4.34
N TYR A 57 12.92 8.36 -4.04
CA TYR A 57 13.40 9.70 -4.38
C TYR A 57 13.79 10.49 -3.15
N PHE A 58 12.86 10.64 -2.19
CA PHE A 58 13.06 11.48 -1.03
C PHE A 58 12.37 10.90 0.21
N ARG A 59 13.10 10.93 1.33
CA ARG A 59 12.56 10.64 2.66
C ARG A 59 12.52 11.94 3.47
N GLY A 60 11.31 12.44 3.76
CA GLY A 60 11.12 13.69 4.48
C GLY A 60 11.89 13.75 5.80
N ALA A 61 11.92 12.66 6.55
CA ALA A 61 12.65 12.57 7.80
C ALA A 61 14.19 12.71 7.63
N GLU A 62 14.76 12.12 6.58
CA GLU A 62 16.20 12.24 6.29
C GLU A 62 16.57 13.66 5.84
N LEU A 63 15.75 14.27 5.00
CA LEU A 63 15.94 15.65 4.56
C LEU A 63 15.82 16.63 5.73
N GLN A 64 14.89 16.38 6.65
CA GLN A 64 14.75 17.16 7.89
C GLN A 64 16.02 17.09 8.75
N GLN A 65 16.60 15.90 8.93
CA GLN A 65 17.86 15.72 9.66
C GLN A 65 19.02 16.50 9.04
N ARG A 66 18.97 16.77 7.74
CA ARG A 66 19.94 17.58 7.00
C ARG A 66 19.59 19.08 6.95
N GLY A 67 18.60 19.53 7.76
CA GLY A 67 18.25 20.94 7.93
C GLY A 67 17.12 21.46 7.04
N MET A 68 16.45 20.58 6.26
CA MET A 68 15.29 21.00 5.47
C MET A 68 14.05 21.13 6.36
N ASP A 69 13.19 22.09 6.06
CA ASP A 69 11.86 22.19 6.68
C ASP A 69 11.04 20.91 6.41
N ARG A 70 10.46 20.33 7.45
CA ARG A 70 9.76 19.06 7.37
C ARG A 70 8.58 19.10 6.40
N ALA A 71 7.77 20.14 6.43
CA ALA A 71 6.60 20.25 5.57
C ALA A 71 7.00 20.30 4.09
N ARG A 72 8.07 21.05 3.77
CA ARG A 72 8.61 21.11 2.41
C ARG A 72 9.18 19.78 1.95
N ALA A 73 9.90 19.09 2.82
CA ALA A 73 10.43 17.76 2.54
C ALA A 73 9.31 16.74 2.28
N ASP A 74 8.21 16.80 3.04
CA ASP A 74 7.05 15.94 2.83
C ASP A 74 6.35 16.24 1.49
N TYR A 75 6.24 17.52 1.07
CA TYR A 75 5.75 17.86 -0.27
C TYR A 75 6.62 17.30 -1.39
N MET A 76 7.95 17.34 -1.24
CA MET A 76 8.85 16.69 -2.20
C MET A 76 8.60 15.17 -2.26
N GLY A 77 8.42 14.51 -1.12
CA GLY A 77 8.04 13.11 -1.06
C GLY A 77 6.70 12.83 -1.75
N MET A 78 5.69 13.70 -1.58
CA MET A 78 4.40 13.59 -2.27
C MET A 78 4.56 13.69 -3.79
N LEU A 79 5.40 14.60 -4.31
CA LEU A 79 5.70 14.67 -5.74
C LEU A 79 6.43 13.42 -6.23
N GLY A 80 7.32 12.85 -5.42
CA GLY A 80 7.97 11.57 -5.70
C GLY A 80 6.96 10.42 -5.87
N THR A 81 5.87 10.42 -5.07
CA THR A 81 4.81 9.42 -5.25
C THR A 81 4.12 9.56 -6.60
N VAL A 82 3.93 10.79 -7.10
CA VAL A 82 3.28 11.03 -8.39
C VAL A 82 4.12 10.48 -9.54
N MET A 83 5.45 10.65 -9.48
CA MET A 83 6.35 10.05 -10.48
C MET A 83 6.21 8.51 -10.51
N ASN A 84 6.15 7.85 -9.36
CA ASN A 84 5.93 6.41 -9.28
C ASN A 84 4.54 6.00 -9.79
N CYS A 85 3.49 6.82 -9.53
CA CYS A 85 2.15 6.56 -10.06
C CYS A 85 2.15 6.55 -11.59
N LEU A 86 2.82 7.52 -12.22
CA LEU A 86 2.89 7.62 -13.69
C LEU A 86 3.68 6.45 -14.29
N ALA A 87 4.78 6.05 -13.66
CA ALA A 87 5.54 4.89 -14.09
C ALA A 87 4.68 3.61 -14.03
N LEU A 88 4.02 3.37 -12.90
CA LEU A 88 3.16 2.19 -12.75
C LEU A 88 1.95 2.22 -13.70
N GLN A 89 1.37 3.40 -13.95
CA GLN A 89 0.30 3.56 -14.94
C GLN A 89 0.74 3.11 -16.32
N ASP A 90 1.89 3.58 -16.81
CA ASP A 90 2.41 3.26 -18.14
C ASP A 90 2.58 1.74 -18.32
N PHE A 91 3.15 1.06 -17.30
CA PHE A 91 3.35 -0.39 -17.37
C PHE A 91 2.03 -1.17 -17.25
N LEU A 92 1.08 -0.76 -16.39
CA LEU A 92 -0.24 -1.39 -16.32
C LEU A 92 -1.02 -1.25 -17.63
N GLU A 93 -0.95 -0.08 -18.28
CA GLU A 93 -1.60 0.14 -19.58
C GLU A 93 -0.95 -0.69 -20.68
N LYS A 94 0.37 -0.92 -20.64
CA LYS A 94 1.07 -1.88 -21.53
C LYS A 94 0.61 -3.33 -21.30
N GLU A 95 0.25 -3.68 -20.07
CA GLU A 95 -0.38 -4.97 -19.74
C GLU A 95 -1.87 -5.04 -20.12
N GLY A 96 -2.42 -4.01 -20.77
CA GLY A 96 -3.82 -3.95 -21.22
C GLY A 96 -4.81 -3.66 -20.08
N VAL A 97 -4.34 -3.09 -18.98
CA VAL A 97 -5.18 -2.69 -17.84
C VAL A 97 -5.43 -1.19 -17.86
N ASP A 98 -6.67 -0.79 -18.12
CA ASP A 98 -7.06 0.62 -18.01
C ASP A 98 -6.72 1.17 -16.62
N THR A 99 -5.97 2.26 -16.54
CA THR A 99 -5.50 2.83 -15.28
C THR A 99 -5.79 4.31 -15.17
N ARG A 100 -6.05 4.81 -13.96
CA ARG A 100 -6.22 6.25 -13.67
C ARG A 100 -5.37 6.63 -12.48
N VAL A 101 -4.55 7.66 -12.65
CA VAL A 101 -3.84 8.31 -11.54
C VAL A 101 -4.72 9.43 -11.00
N GLN A 102 -4.96 9.41 -9.69
CA GLN A 102 -5.65 10.49 -8.98
C GLN A 102 -4.75 11.06 -7.89
N THR A 103 -4.66 12.38 -7.80
CA THR A 103 -3.74 13.06 -6.88
C THR A 103 -4.47 13.96 -5.90
N ALA A 104 -4.01 13.96 -4.65
CA ALA A 104 -4.54 14.81 -3.58
C ALA A 104 -4.11 16.29 -3.73
N ILE A 105 -3.03 16.56 -4.49
CA ILE A 105 -2.64 17.90 -4.91
C ILE A 105 -3.09 18.08 -6.35
N THR A 106 -3.79 19.18 -6.64
CA THR A 106 -4.32 19.45 -7.99
C THR A 106 -3.20 19.67 -8.99
N MET A 107 -3.14 18.83 -9.99
CA MET A 107 -2.18 18.89 -11.11
C MET A 107 -2.83 18.36 -12.39
N GLY A 108 -3.90 19.02 -12.82
CA GLY A 108 -4.82 18.56 -13.85
C GLY A 108 -4.21 18.23 -15.21
N GLN A 109 -3.00 18.73 -15.52
CA GLN A 109 -2.26 18.39 -16.74
C GLN A 109 -1.57 17.01 -16.65
N VAL A 110 -1.42 16.47 -15.44
CA VAL A 110 -0.66 15.23 -15.16
C VAL A 110 -1.57 14.10 -14.70
N ALA A 111 -2.53 14.40 -13.82
CA ALA A 111 -3.38 13.42 -13.19
C ALA A 111 -4.76 14.01 -12.83
N GLU A 112 -5.75 13.13 -12.67
CA GLU A 112 -7.06 13.57 -12.20
C GLU A 112 -7.01 14.04 -10.73
N PRO A 113 -7.77 15.08 -10.35
CA PRO A 113 -7.97 15.39 -8.94
C PRO A 113 -8.66 14.21 -8.24
N TYR A 114 -8.19 13.88 -7.03
CA TYR A 114 -8.80 12.82 -6.24
C TYR A 114 -10.21 13.18 -5.81
N VAL A 115 -11.17 12.34 -6.17
CA VAL A 115 -12.55 12.39 -5.73
C VAL A 115 -12.99 10.96 -5.41
N PRO A 116 -13.35 10.61 -4.16
CA PRO A 116 -13.65 9.22 -3.76
C PRO A 116 -14.70 8.55 -4.66
N ARG A 117 -15.80 9.20 -4.95
CA ARG A 117 -16.85 8.63 -5.82
C ARG A 117 -16.39 8.38 -7.26
N ARG A 118 -15.46 9.20 -7.77
CA ARG A 118 -14.86 8.99 -9.09
C ARG A 118 -13.91 7.79 -9.07
N ALA A 119 -13.10 7.66 -8.02
CA ALA A 119 -12.25 6.48 -7.82
C ALA A 119 -13.07 5.19 -7.79
N ILE A 120 -14.13 5.15 -6.98
CA ILE A 120 -15.04 4.00 -6.91
C ILE A 120 -15.61 3.69 -8.30
N ARG A 121 -16.06 4.69 -9.04
CA ARG A 121 -16.64 4.48 -10.38
C ARG A 121 -15.61 3.95 -11.39
N HIS A 122 -14.34 4.35 -11.29
CA HIS A 122 -13.29 3.77 -12.10
C HIS A 122 -13.08 2.29 -11.75
N MET A 123 -12.97 1.96 -10.47
CA MET A 123 -12.78 0.58 -10.01
C MET A 123 -13.95 -0.34 -10.41
N GLU A 124 -15.19 0.15 -10.32
CA GLU A 124 -16.40 -0.57 -10.79
C GLU A 124 -16.38 -0.85 -12.29
N LYS A 125 -15.67 -0.03 -13.08
CA LYS A 125 -15.46 -0.25 -14.52
C LYS A 125 -14.26 -1.15 -14.84
N GLY A 126 -13.68 -1.80 -13.83
CA GLY A 126 -12.50 -2.66 -13.98
C GLY A 126 -11.19 -1.90 -14.21
N ARG A 127 -11.14 -0.58 -13.91
CA ARG A 127 -9.93 0.22 -13.99
C ARG A 127 -9.16 0.16 -12.68
N VAL A 128 -7.84 0.14 -12.76
CA VAL A 128 -6.99 0.40 -11.60
C VAL A 128 -6.98 1.90 -11.30
N VAL A 129 -7.05 2.25 -10.01
CA VAL A 129 -6.85 3.64 -9.57
C VAL A 129 -5.59 3.72 -8.72
N ILE A 130 -4.64 4.55 -9.12
CA ILE A 130 -3.40 4.79 -8.37
C ILE A 130 -3.50 6.16 -7.71
N PHE A 131 -3.34 6.19 -6.38
CA PHE A 131 -3.46 7.41 -5.58
C PHE A 131 -2.08 8.01 -5.32
N GLY A 132 -1.83 9.20 -5.89
CA GLY A 132 -0.61 9.96 -5.73
C GLY A 132 -0.76 11.20 -4.84
N ALA A 133 0.36 11.82 -4.53
CA ALA A 133 0.49 12.98 -3.66
C ALA A 133 -0.01 12.76 -2.22
N GLY A 134 0.00 11.53 -1.74
CA GLY A 134 -0.33 11.21 -0.36
C GLY A 134 -1.70 11.72 0.09
N ALA A 135 -1.75 12.37 1.25
CA ALA A 135 -2.95 13.06 1.76
C ALA A 135 -3.10 14.49 1.18
N GLY A 136 -2.13 14.99 0.42
CA GLY A 136 -2.06 16.41 0.02
C GLY A 136 -1.62 17.33 1.16
N MET A 137 -1.25 16.79 2.31
CA MET A 137 -0.85 17.50 3.52
C MET A 137 0.41 16.86 4.10
N PRO A 138 1.33 17.67 4.69
CA PRO A 138 2.52 17.15 5.35
C PRO A 138 2.19 16.38 6.64
N PHE A 139 3.18 15.70 7.20
CA PHE A 139 3.15 14.93 8.45
C PHE A 139 2.36 13.61 8.42
N PHE A 140 1.82 13.21 7.28
CA PHE A 140 1.17 11.91 7.10
C PHE A 140 2.07 10.95 6.33
N THR A 141 2.11 9.70 6.78
CA THR A 141 2.81 8.64 6.05
C THR A 141 1.93 8.05 4.96
N THR A 142 2.53 7.33 4.01
CA THR A 142 1.78 6.61 2.99
C THR A 142 1.00 5.41 3.54
N ASP A 143 1.35 4.88 4.71
CA ASP A 143 0.59 3.82 5.39
C ASP A 143 -0.74 4.40 5.93
N THR A 144 -0.71 5.58 6.58
CA THR A 144 -1.93 6.29 7.00
C THR A 144 -2.81 6.65 5.81
N VAL A 145 -2.20 7.15 4.72
CA VAL A 145 -2.93 7.47 3.49
C VAL A 145 -3.58 6.21 2.89
N ALA A 146 -2.89 5.08 2.89
CA ALA A 146 -3.42 3.84 2.38
C ALA A 146 -4.65 3.36 3.18
N ALA A 147 -4.61 3.47 4.51
CA ALA A 147 -5.75 3.18 5.38
C ALA A 147 -6.94 4.11 5.06
N GLN A 148 -6.68 5.42 4.97
CA GLN A 148 -7.70 6.41 4.62
C GLN A 148 -8.34 6.11 3.26
N ARG A 149 -7.54 5.91 2.20
CA ARG A 149 -8.05 5.62 0.85
C ARG A 149 -8.83 4.30 0.81
N ALA A 150 -8.37 3.28 1.54
CA ALA A 150 -9.08 2.01 1.63
C ALA A 150 -10.51 2.19 2.18
N LEU A 151 -10.65 2.98 3.24
CA LEU A 151 -11.95 3.29 3.84
C LEU A 151 -12.83 4.13 2.90
N GLU A 152 -12.28 5.17 2.30
CA GLU A 152 -12.99 6.08 1.40
C GLU A 152 -13.53 5.37 0.15
N VAL A 153 -12.81 4.37 -0.38
CA VAL A 153 -13.26 3.61 -1.55
C VAL A 153 -14.03 2.34 -1.19
N GLY A 154 -14.19 2.04 0.09
CA GLY A 154 -14.89 0.84 0.56
C GLY A 154 -14.16 -0.45 0.19
N ALA A 155 -12.85 -0.52 0.43
CA ALA A 155 -12.07 -1.73 0.23
C ALA A 155 -12.41 -2.80 1.29
N ASP A 156 -12.38 -4.07 0.90
CA ASP A 156 -12.59 -5.22 1.80
C ASP A 156 -11.35 -5.49 2.67
N ALA A 157 -10.18 -5.06 2.23
CA ALA A 157 -8.91 -5.20 2.95
C ALA A 157 -7.87 -4.18 2.48
N LEU A 158 -6.97 -3.82 3.39
CA LEU A 158 -5.73 -3.11 3.11
C LEU A 158 -4.57 -4.11 3.01
N LEU A 159 -3.93 -4.18 1.86
CA LEU A 159 -2.80 -5.04 1.56
C LEU A 159 -1.51 -4.23 1.66
N LEU A 160 -0.72 -4.46 2.73
CA LEU A 160 0.57 -3.82 2.95
C LEU A 160 1.69 -4.72 2.42
N ALA A 161 2.12 -4.47 1.20
CA ALA A 161 3.22 -5.17 0.58
C ALA A 161 4.56 -4.58 1.05
N LYS A 162 5.37 -5.40 1.70
CA LYS A 162 6.69 -5.03 2.24
C LYS A 162 7.80 -5.66 1.41
N SER A 163 8.99 -5.06 1.40
CA SER A 163 10.18 -5.64 0.77
C SER A 163 11.02 -6.36 1.82
N GLY A 164 11.25 -7.67 1.60
CA GLY A 164 12.12 -8.48 2.44
C GLY A 164 11.62 -8.74 3.86
N VAL A 165 10.32 -8.56 4.10
CA VAL A 165 9.65 -8.94 5.35
C VAL A 165 8.30 -9.55 5.00
N ASP A 166 8.13 -10.82 5.36
CA ASP A 166 6.99 -11.64 4.96
C ASP A 166 5.82 -11.63 5.96
N GLY A 167 5.80 -10.68 6.89
CA GLY A 167 4.74 -10.55 7.89
C GLY A 167 5.14 -9.70 9.09
N VAL A 168 4.36 -9.80 10.16
CA VAL A 168 4.60 -9.16 11.45
C VAL A 168 5.30 -10.12 12.39
N TYR A 169 6.34 -9.65 13.07
CA TYR A 169 7.12 -10.42 14.01
C TYR A 169 7.07 -9.80 15.41
N ASP A 170 7.31 -10.61 16.43
CA ASP A 170 7.41 -10.16 17.83
C ASP A 170 8.65 -9.29 18.10
N SER A 171 9.64 -9.36 17.23
CA SER A 171 10.85 -8.55 17.22
C SER A 171 11.41 -8.45 15.81
N ASP A 172 12.37 -7.54 15.56
CA ASP A 172 12.96 -7.37 14.23
C ASP A 172 13.73 -8.65 13.80
N PRO A 173 13.26 -9.41 12.79
CA PRO A 173 13.89 -10.67 12.38
C PRO A 173 15.30 -10.47 11.80
N ARG A 174 15.65 -9.25 11.37
CA ARG A 174 17.02 -8.91 10.90
C ARG A 174 18.02 -8.82 12.03
N LYS A 175 17.54 -8.49 13.24
CA LYS A 175 18.37 -8.36 14.45
C LYS A 175 18.27 -9.58 15.36
N ASN A 176 17.13 -10.25 15.35
CA ASN A 176 16.84 -11.42 16.17
C ASN A 176 16.43 -12.60 15.30
N PRO A 177 17.34 -13.56 15.01
CA PRO A 177 17.01 -14.75 14.23
C PRO A 177 15.95 -15.65 14.86
N SER A 178 15.67 -15.47 16.18
CA SER A 178 14.64 -16.22 16.90
C SER A 178 13.27 -15.52 16.89
N ALA A 179 13.14 -14.40 16.18
CA ALA A 179 11.88 -13.67 16.05
C ALA A 179 10.79 -14.58 15.49
N LYS A 180 9.60 -14.53 16.11
CA LYS A 180 8.46 -15.35 15.71
C LYS A 180 7.48 -14.51 14.91
N LYS A 181 7.12 -15.04 13.74
CA LYS A 181 6.10 -14.43 12.89
C LYS A 181 4.71 -14.76 13.44
N PHE A 182 3.83 -13.75 13.44
CA PHE A 182 2.41 -13.92 13.70
C PHE A 182 1.69 -14.32 12.40
N GLU A 183 0.83 -15.33 12.44
CA GLU A 183 -0.12 -15.58 11.34
C GLU A 183 -1.32 -14.63 11.41
N ASN A 184 -1.83 -14.45 12.64
CA ASN A 184 -2.88 -13.48 12.95
C ASN A 184 -2.45 -12.70 14.20
N ILE A 185 -2.80 -11.42 14.24
CA ILE A 185 -2.55 -10.56 15.39
C ILE A 185 -3.68 -9.53 15.49
N SER A 186 -4.13 -9.22 16.70
CA SER A 186 -5.13 -8.17 16.89
C SER A 186 -4.54 -6.78 16.69
N TYR A 187 -5.36 -5.81 16.35
CA TYR A 187 -4.91 -4.41 16.27
C TYR A 187 -4.36 -3.91 17.63
N ASP A 188 -5.01 -4.29 18.73
CA ASP A 188 -4.59 -3.89 20.07
C ASP A 188 -3.21 -4.46 20.44
N GLU A 189 -2.90 -5.69 20.03
CA GLU A 189 -1.56 -6.26 20.21
C GLU A 189 -0.49 -5.53 19.40
N VAL A 190 -0.79 -5.17 18.13
CA VAL A 190 0.15 -4.40 17.30
C VAL A 190 0.44 -3.05 17.93
N LEU A 191 -0.59 -2.33 18.39
CA LEU A 191 -0.47 -1.01 18.99
C LEU A 191 0.22 -1.06 20.37
N SER A 192 -0.20 -1.99 21.25
CA SER A 192 0.35 -2.11 22.61
C SER A 192 1.81 -2.56 22.62
N LYS A 193 2.20 -3.45 21.71
CA LYS A 193 3.57 -3.92 21.57
C LYS A 193 4.44 -3.01 20.71
N SER A 194 3.87 -1.91 20.16
CA SER A 194 4.58 -0.97 19.26
C SER A 194 5.33 -1.67 18.12
N LEU A 195 4.69 -2.67 17.52
CA LEU A 195 5.32 -3.44 16.44
C LEU A 195 5.51 -2.57 15.20
N ALA A 196 6.74 -2.51 14.69
CA ALA A 196 7.15 -1.62 13.60
C ALA A 196 6.72 -2.15 12.21
N VAL A 197 5.42 -2.33 11.99
CA VAL A 197 4.86 -2.88 10.74
C VAL A 197 4.35 -1.77 9.83
N ALA A 198 3.62 -0.83 10.39
CA ALA A 198 3.12 0.40 9.78
C ALA A 198 2.98 1.45 10.89
N ASP A 199 2.62 2.68 10.55
CA ASP A 199 2.42 3.66 11.60
C ASP A 199 1.15 3.39 12.45
N ALA A 200 1.18 3.86 13.70
CA ALA A 200 0.09 3.64 14.64
C ALA A 200 -1.24 4.26 14.17
N ALA A 201 -1.18 5.36 13.41
CA ALA A 201 -2.37 6.03 12.89
C ALA A 201 -3.09 5.16 11.85
N ALA A 202 -2.34 4.47 10.96
CA ALA A 202 -2.91 3.53 10.00
C ALA A 202 -3.64 2.38 10.72
N PHE A 203 -2.99 1.78 11.74
CA PHE A 203 -3.61 0.71 12.52
C PHE A 203 -4.85 1.18 13.29
N SER A 204 -4.81 2.37 13.91
CA SER A 204 -5.95 2.94 14.64
C SER A 204 -7.15 3.17 13.71
N LEU A 205 -6.92 3.74 12.53
CA LEU A 205 -7.98 3.94 11.54
C LEU A 205 -8.62 2.61 11.10
N CYS A 206 -7.80 1.61 10.81
CA CYS A 206 -8.29 0.30 10.40
C CYS A 206 -9.04 -0.41 11.53
N ARG A 207 -8.56 -0.31 12.78
CA ARG A 207 -9.24 -0.86 13.96
C ARG A 207 -10.63 -0.27 14.15
N GLU A 208 -10.73 1.07 14.20
CA GLU A 208 -12.00 1.77 14.41
C GLU A 208 -13.05 1.44 13.36
N ASN A 209 -12.61 1.15 12.14
CA ASN A 209 -13.48 0.84 11.01
C ASN A 209 -13.52 -0.65 10.64
N ARG A 210 -12.90 -1.52 11.44
CA ARG A 210 -12.84 -2.98 11.24
C ARG A 210 -12.34 -3.39 9.84
N LEU A 211 -11.40 -2.63 9.28
CA LEU A 211 -10.81 -2.91 7.98
C LEU A 211 -9.61 -3.86 8.15
N PRO A 212 -9.66 -5.10 7.65
CA PRO A 212 -8.54 -6.03 7.77
C PRO A 212 -7.28 -5.51 7.10
N ILE A 213 -6.13 -5.72 7.76
CA ILE A 213 -4.80 -5.45 7.20
C ILE A 213 -4.11 -6.80 6.94
N VAL A 214 -3.53 -6.97 5.75
CA VAL A 214 -2.68 -8.11 5.42
C VAL A 214 -1.29 -7.61 5.10
N VAL A 215 -0.30 -8.04 5.87
CA VAL A 215 1.12 -7.69 5.67
C VAL A 215 1.82 -8.90 5.05
N PHE A 216 2.47 -8.72 3.91
CA PHE A 216 3.11 -9.81 3.19
C PHE A 216 4.36 -9.34 2.41
N ASP A 217 5.20 -10.29 2.02
CA ASP A 217 6.37 -10.00 1.18
C ASP A 217 5.98 -9.79 -0.27
N LEU A 218 6.33 -8.62 -0.81
CA LEU A 218 6.08 -8.24 -2.19
C LEU A 218 7.01 -8.95 -3.18
N MET A 219 8.24 -9.24 -2.76
CA MET A 219 9.30 -9.73 -3.65
C MET A 219 9.09 -11.18 -4.10
N SER A 220 8.25 -11.92 -3.40
CA SER A 220 7.87 -13.28 -3.79
C SER A 220 6.78 -13.23 -4.87
N ASN A 221 7.12 -13.72 -6.06
CA ASN A 221 6.20 -13.72 -7.21
C ASN A 221 4.87 -14.43 -6.89
N GLY A 222 3.76 -13.83 -7.33
CA GLY A 222 2.40 -14.32 -7.11
C GLY A 222 1.81 -13.99 -5.73
N ASN A 223 2.55 -13.37 -4.81
CA ASN A 223 2.03 -13.06 -3.49
C ASN A 223 0.90 -12.02 -3.51
N ILE A 224 0.88 -11.09 -4.46
CA ILE A 224 -0.25 -10.16 -4.62
C ILE A 224 -1.55 -10.94 -4.90
N ALA A 225 -1.51 -11.87 -5.85
CA ALA A 225 -2.67 -12.69 -6.20
C ALA A 225 -3.12 -13.59 -5.04
N ARG A 226 -2.18 -14.17 -4.30
CA ARG A 226 -2.45 -15.01 -3.13
C ARG A 226 -3.08 -14.20 -1.98
N ALA A 227 -2.55 -12.99 -1.71
CA ALA A 227 -3.13 -12.08 -0.71
C ALA A 227 -4.58 -11.72 -1.05
N VAL A 228 -4.85 -11.40 -2.32
CA VAL A 228 -6.19 -11.05 -2.81
C VAL A 228 -7.16 -12.23 -2.73
N LYS A 229 -6.69 -13.45 -2.97
CA LYS A 229 -7.49 -14.67 -2.81
C LYS A 229 -7.79 -15.00 -1.34
N GLY A 230 -7.19 -14.26 -0.39
CA GLY A 230 -7.35 -14.50 1.05
C GLY A 230 -6.59 -15.74 1.54
N GLU A 231 -5.55 -16.15 0.82
CA GLU A 231 -4.66 -17.22 1.25
C GLU A 231 -3.89 -16.83 2.52
N ARG A 232 -3.47 -17.81 3.30
CA ARG A 232 -2.67 -17.59 4.52
C ARG A 232 -1.23 -17.30 4.14
N ILE A 233 -0.99 -16.09 3.66
CA ILE A 233 0.36 -15.56 3.43
C ILE A 233 0.58 -14.38 4.36
N GLY A 234 1.79 -14.22 4.85
CA GLY A 234 2.12 -13.10 5.73
C GLY A 234 1.40 -13.11 7.07
N THR A 235 1.04 -11.94 7.54
CA THR A 235 0.29 -11.72 8.80
C THR A 235 -0.98 -10.95 8.52
N ARG A 236 -2.09 -11.39 9.11
CA ARG A 236 -3.36 -10.69 9.07
C ARG A 236 -3.65 -10.04 10.42
N SER A 237 -3.97 -8.74 10.40
CA SER A 237 -4.49 -8.01 11.56
C SER A 237 -5.98 -7.76 11.38
N GLU A 238 -6.76 -8.19 12.35
CA GLU A 238 -8.21 -7.96 12.41
C GLU A 238 -8.65 -7.96 13.88
N GLU A 239 -9.84 -7.43 14.16
CA GLU A 239 -10.46 -7.62 15.48
C GLU A 239 -10.70 -9.11 15.71
N HIS A 240 -10.30 -9.60 16.89
CA HIS A 240 -10.84 -10.88 17.34
C HIS A 240 -12.34 -10.68 17.56
N THR A 241 -13.16 -11.18 16.66
CA THR A 241 -14.53 -11.53 17.00
C THR A 241 -14.40 -12.67 18.02
N SER A 242 -14.32 -12.33 19.29
CA SER A 242 -14.76 -13.27 20.32
C SER A 242 -16.19 -13.61 19.92
N GLU A 243 -16.40 -14.82 19.41
CA GLU A 243 -17.74 -15.38 19.32
C GLU A 243 -18.33 -15.27 20.73
N LEU A 244 -19.21 -14.30 20.90
CA LEU A 244 -20.12 -14.30 22.04
C LEU A 244 -20.99 -15.55 21.83
N GLN A 245 -20.61 -16.61 22.54
CA GLN A 245 -21.47 -17.76 22.82
C GLN A 245 -22.66 -17.31 23.64
#